data_a5b752e0fe5b11e41ec68101e9cef3ad
#
_entry.id   a5b752e0fe5b11e41ec68101e9cef3ad
#
_cell.length_a   1.000
_cell.length_b   1.000
_cell.length_c   1.000
_cell.angle_alpha   90.00
_cell.angle_beta   90.00
_cell.angle_gamma   90.00
#
_symmetry.space_group_name_H-M   'P 1'
#
loop_
_entity.id
_entity.type
_entity.pdbx_description
1 polymer ?
#
loop_
_entity_poly.entity_id
_entity_poly.type
_entity_poly.pdbx_seq_one_letter_code
_entity_poly.pdbx_strand_id
1 'polypeptide(L)'
;MYTVELLNESNFAKPVILNWFKQQMLNSFQGTELTKEQIEQYIEDTLAEKTFVELININPRMMFDVFDENEIFIRIIPDNGLFFSCIDDEKPTRNKTRKGAELSGIIEATKILNNKLEQLEKDKNLTNEV
;
A
#
# COMPACT_ATOMS: atom_id res chain seq x y z
N MET A 1 -8.03 0.96 11.32
CA MET A 1 -6.69 0.37 11.40
C MET A 1 -6.46 -0.59 10.23
N TYR A 2 -5.30 -0.55 9.60
CA TYR A 2 -4.91 -1.52 8.58
C TYR A 2 -4.70 -2.88 9.23
N THR A 3 -5.15 -3.96 8.61
CA THR A 3 -5.11 -5.30 9.21
C THR A 3 -4.40 -6.31 8.32
N VAL A 4 -3.91 -7.38 8.95
CA VAL A 4 -3.32 -8.53 8.23
C VAL A 4 -4.38 -9.17 7.33
N GLU A 5 -5.62 -9.26 7.80
CA GLU A 5 -6.74 -9.79 7.02
C GLU A 5 -6.96 -9.01 5.73
N LEU A 6 -6.97 -7.68 5.82
CA LEU A 6 -7.12 -6.83 4.63
C LEU A 6 -6.01 -7.09 3.62
N LEU A 7 -4.76 -7.15 4.10
CA LEU A 7 -3.61 -7.41 3.22
C LEU A 7 -3.75 -8.77 2.53
N ASN A 8 -4.14 -9.80 3.27
CA ASN A 8 -4.27 -11.15 2.73
C ASN A 8 -5.48 -11.33 1.81
N GLU A 9 -6.60 -10.66 2.12
CA GLU A 9 -7.78 -10.64 1.26
C GLU A 9 -7.51 -9.90 -0.05
N SER A 10 -6.58 -8.95 -0.02
CA SER A 10 -6.16 -8.18 -1.20
C SER A 10 -5.07 -8.95 -1.97
N ASN A 11 -5.40 -10.15 -2.42
CA ASN A 11 -4.45 -11.11 -2.98
C ASN A 11 -3.79 -10.66 -4.29
N PHE A 12 -4.39 -9.74 -5.04
CA PHE A 12 -3.77 -9.14 -6.23
C PHE A 12 -2.89 -7.93 -5.87
N ALA A 13 -3.30 -7.13 -4.90
CA ALA A 13 -2.55 -5.95 -4.48
C ALA A 13 -1.34 -6.30 -3.60
N LYS A 14 -1.45 -7.32 -2.75
CA LYS A 14 -0.39 -7.70 -1.80
C LYS A 14 0.97 -7.89 -2.46
N PRO A 15 1.12 -8.71 -3.52
CA PRO A 15 2.44 -8.90 -4.14
C PRO A 15 2.98 -7.62 -4.77
N VAL A 16 2.13 -6.77 -5.33
CA VAL A 16 2.55 -5.48 -5.90
C VAL A 16 3.11 -4.56 -4.80
N ILE A 17 2.40 -4.47 -3.69
CA ILE A 17 2.82 -3.63 -2.55
C ILE A 17 4.13 -4.16 -1.95
N LEU A 18 4.20 -5.44 -1.64
CA LEU A 18 5.40 -6.03 -1.02
C LEU A 18 6.62 -5.95 -1.94
N ASN A 19 6.44 -6.20 -3.24
CA ASN A 19 7.53 -6.10 -4.20
C ASN A 19 8.05 -4.67 -4.33
N TRP A 20 7.16 -3.67 -4.30
CA TRP A 20 7.56 -2.27 -4.33
C TRP A 20 8.46 -1.93 -3.14
N PHE A 21 8.05 -2.31 -1.91
CA PHE A 21 8.85 -2.07 -0.71
C PHE A 21 10.16 -2.83 -0.74
N LYS A 22 10.16 -4.07 -1.23
CA LYS A 22 11.38 -4.86 -1.40
C LYS A 22 12.37 -4.13 -2.30
N GLN A 23 11.92 -3.58 -3.42
CA GLN A 23 12.79 -2.84 -4.34
C GLN A 23 13.33 -1.55 -3.70
N GLN A 24 12.50 -0.82 -2.96
CA GLN A 24 12.95 0.37 -2.25
C GLN A 24 14.02 0.03 -1.21
N MET A 25 13.84 -1.05 -0.47
CA MET A 25 14.80 -1.51 0.53
C MET A 25 16.11 -1.95 -0.12
N LEU A 26 16.05 -2.72 -1.21
CA LEU A 26 17.24 -3.12 -1.95
C LEU A 26 18.02 -1.91 -2.45
N ASN A 27 17.32 -0.89 -2.97
CA ASN A 27 17.95 0.34 -3.42
C ASN A 27 18.63 1.08 -2.27
N SER A 28 18.03 1.11 -1.08
CA SER A 28 18.58 1.79 0.08
C SER A 28 19.84 1.12 0.62
N PHE A 29 20.04 -0.16 0.36
CA PHE A 29 21.24 -0.89 0.81
C PHE A 29 22.41 -0.85 -0.18
N GLN A 30 22.25 -0.19 -1.33
CA GLN A 30 23.36 -0.05 -2.29
C GLN A 30 24.52 0.72 -1.66
N GLY A 31 25.73 0.20 -1.81
CA GLY A 31 26.93 0.81 -1.25
C GLY A 31 27.15 0.57 0.23
N THR A 32 26.33 -0.24 0.89
CA THR A 32 26.55 -0.64 2.28
C THR A 32 27.50 -1.82 2.36
N GLU A 33 28.11 -2.03 3.55
CA GLU A 33 29.01 -3.16 3.79
C GLU A 33 28.29 -4.45 4.18
N LEU A 34 26.94 -4.44 4.17
CA LEU A 34 26.15 -5.60 4.52
C LEU A 34 26.26 -6.71 3.46
N THR A 35 26.27 -7.95 3.89
CA THR A 35 26.26 -9.08 2.96
C THR A 35 24.87 -9.23 2.33
N LYS A 36 24.81 -9.95 1.19
CA LYS A 36 23.55 -10.23 0.53
C LYS A 36 22.59 -10.96 1.47
N GLU A 37 23.09 -11.93 2.24
CA GLU A 37 22.30 -12.71 3.21
C GLU A 37 21.73 -11.81 4.31
N GLN A 38 22.53 -10.87 4.82
CA GLN A 38 22.09 -9.92 5.84
C GLN A 38 20.97 -9.02 5.31
N ILE A 39 21.11 -8.54 4.08
CA ILE A 39 20.11 -7.69 3.43
C ILE A 39 18.80 -8.48 3.22
N GLU A 40 18.90 -9.69 2.68
CA GLU A 40 17.73 -10.56 2.44
C GLU A 40 16.99 -10.87 3.74
N GLN A 41 17.72 -11.18 4.82
CA GLN A 41 17.11 -11.46 6.12
C GLN A 41 16.40 -10.23 6.69
N TYR A 42 17.01 -9.06 6.57
CA TYR A 42 16.41 -7.82 7.04
C TYR A 42 15.11 -7.50 6.29
N ILE A 43 15.11 -7.70 4.98
CA ILE A 43 13.93 -7.48 4.14
C ILE A 43 12.82 -8.46 4.51
N GLU A 44 13.16 -9.75 4.65
CA GLU A 44 12.20 -10.79 5.03
C GLU A 44 11.55 -10.48 6.38
N ASP A 45 12.35 -10.10 7.37
CA ASP A 45 11.86 -9.76 8.72
C ASP A 45 10.95 -8.53 8.69
N THR A 46 11.34 -7.50 7.92
CA THR A 46 10.59 -6.23 7.84
C THR A 46 9.27 -6.41 7.10
N LEU A 47 9.26 -7.21 6.03
CA LEU A 47 8.07 -7.44 5.20
C LEU A 47 7.24 -8.64 5.64
N ALA A 48 7.58 -9.28 6.76
CA ALA A 48 6.71 -10.28 7.37
C ALA A 48 5.35 -9.63 7.68
N GLU A 49 4.26 -10.33 7.40
CA GLU A 49 2.91 -9.75 7.42
C GLU A 49 2.60 -8.92 8.66
N LYS A 50 2.81 -9.49 9.83
CA LYS A 50 2.52 -8.81 11.11
C LYS A 50 3.38 -7.56 11.29
N THR A 51 4.67 -7.66 11.06
CA THR A 51 5.62 -6.56 11.20
C THR A 51 5.29 -5.45 10.20
N PHE A 52 5.03 -5.81 8.95
CA PHE A 52 4.70 -4.86 7.89
C PHE A 52 3.42 -4.09 8.20
N VAL A 53 2.37 -4.79 8.65
CA VAL A 53 1.10 -4.16 9.03
C VAL A 53 1.28 -3.23 10.23
N GLU A 54 2.09 -3.59 11.22
CA GLU A 54 2.41 -2.71 12.35
C GLU A 54 3.09 -1.42 11.86
N LEU A 55 4.03 -1.53 10.92
CA LEU A 55 4.70 -0.37 10.33
C LEU A 55 3.72 0.54 9.59
N ILE A 56 2.79 -0.04 8.84
CA ILE A 56 1.75 0.72 8.14
C ILE A 56 0.92 1.54 9.14
N ASN A 57 0.52 0.94 10.24
CA ASN A 57 -0.29 1.63 11.25
C ASN A 57 0.49 2.72 11.99
N ILE A 58 1.80 2.58 12.12
CA ILE A 58 2.67 3.60 12.72
C ILE A 58 2.87 4.76 11.74
N ASN A 59 3.11 4.47 10.46
CA ASN A 59 3.38 5.47 9.43
C ASN A 59 2.63 5.15 8.14
N PRO A 60 1.32 5.44 8.06
CA PRO A 60 0.54 5.14 6.87
C PRO A 60 1.03 5.86 5.61
N ARG A 61 1.69 7.02 5.76
CA ARG A 61 2.22 7.78 4.62
C ARG A 61 3.23 6.99 3.79
N MET A 62 3.90 6.01 4.39
CA MET A 62 4.87 5.20 3.64
C MET A 62 4.23 4.44 2.47
N MET A 63 2.91 4.27 2.49
CA MET A 63 2.16 3.58 1.45
C MET A 63 1.76 4.48 0.28
N PHE A 64 1.86 5.80 0.43
CA PHE A 64 1.34 6.73 -0.59
C PHE A 64 2.06 6.58 -1.92
N ASP A 65 3.38 6.41 -1.91
CA ASP A 65 4.17 6.32 -3.14
C ASP A 65 3.83 5.08 -3.98
N VAL A 66 3.60 3.94 -3.36
CA VAL A 66 3.22 2.74 -4.11
C VAL A 66 1.86 2.92 -4.78
N PHE A 67 0.93 3.62 -4.13
CA PHE A 67 -0.36 3.91 -4.74
C PHE A 67 -0.23 4.95 -5.86
N ASP A 68 0.59 6.00 -5.67
CA ASP A 68 0.85 6.99 -6.70
C ASP A 68 1.39 6.33 -7.97
N GLU A 69 2.32 5.40 -7.85
CA GLU A 69 2.86 4.67 -9.00
C GLU A 69 1.82 3.80 -9.71
N ASN A 70 0.74 3.46 -9.02
CA ASN A 70 -0.38 2.71 -9.59
C ASN A 70 -1.56 3.62 -9.97
N GLU A 71 -1.33 4.93 -10.05
CA GLU A 71 -2.32 5.94 -10.44
C GLU A 71 -3.52 6.03 -9.48
N ILE A 72 -3.28 5.74 -8.19
CA ILE A 72 -4.27 5.89 -7.12
C ILE A 72 -3.74 7.00 -6.20
N PHE A 73 -4.36 8.19 -6.31
CA PHE A 73 -3.88 9.39 -5.63
C PHE A 73 -4.72 9.67 -4.40
N ILE A 74 -4.10 9.60 -3.22
CA ILE A 74 -4.74 9.84 -1.93
C ILE A 74 -4.49 11.29 -1.55
N ARG A 75 -5.55 12.06 -1.27
CA ARG A 75 -5.46 13.43 -0.79
C ARG A 75 -6.01 13.52 0.61
N ILE A 76 -5.30 14.23 1.48
CA ILE A 76 -5.73 14.50 2.84
C ILE A 76 -6.05 16.00 2.93
N ILE A 77 -7.31 16.31 3.22
CA ILE A 77 -7.82 17.69 3.20
C ILE A 77 -8.23 18.09 4.62
N PRO A 78 -7.51 19.03 5.26
CA PRO A 78 -7.93 19.55 6.56
C PRO A 78 -9.07 20.54 6.39
N ASP A 79 -10.11 20.45 7.23
CA ASP A 79 -11.24 21.37 7.22
C ASP A 79 -11.93 21.40 8.59
N ASN A 80 -11.95 22.59 9.19
CA ASN A 80 -12.64 22.85 10.47
C ASN A 80 -12.27 21.85 11.60
N GLY A 81 -10.99 21.55 11.74
CA GLY A 81 -10.49 20.63 12.77
C GLY A 81 -10.69 19.16 12.48
N LEU A 82 -11.20 18.84 11.29
CA LEU A 82 -11.36 17.48 10.81
C LEU A 82 -10.43 17.26 9.63
N PHE A 83 -10.24 15.99 9.26
CA PHE A 83 -9.41 15.61 8.12
C PHE A 83 -10.21 14.69 7.21
N PHE A 84 -10.22 14.99 5.94
CA PHE A 84 -10.91 14.19 4.94
C PHE A 84 -9.90 13.47 4.07
N SER A 85 -10.09 12.16 3.89
CA SER A 85 -9.34 11.42 2.87
C SER A 85 -10.20 11.30 1.62
N CYS A 86 -9.58 11.54 0.48
CA CYS A 86 -10.27 11.52 -0.81
C CYS A 86 -9.37 10.83 -1.84
N ILE A 87 -9.94 9.91 -2.61
CA ILE A 87 -9.22 9.24 -3.69
C ILE A 87 -9.96 9.58 -4.99
N ASP A 88 -9.26 10.28 -5.89
CA ASP A 88 -9.80 10.72 -7.18
C ASP A 88 -11.16 11.43 -7.00
N ASP A 89 -12.23 10.97 -7.68
CA ASP A 89 -13.56 11.58 -7.60
C ASP A 89 -14.49 10.89 -6.60
N GLU A 90 -13.93 10.03 -5.74
CA GLU A 90 -14.73 9.35 -4.74
C GLU A 90 -15.14 10.28 -3.60
N LYS A 91 -16.22 9.90 -2.91
CA LYS A 91 -16.73 10.68 -1.77
C LYS A 91 -15.69 10.72 -0.65
N PRO A 92 -15.35 11.92 -0.13
CA PRO A 92 -14.39 12.03 0.97
C PRO A 92 -14.85 11.31 2.24
N THR A 93 -13.90 10.68 2.95
CA THR A 93 -14.14 10.04 4.23
C THR A 93 -13.64 10.94 5.35
N ARG A 94 -14.51 11.22 6.33
CA ARG A 94 -14.23 12.12 7.44
C ARG A 94 -13.48 11.40 8.57
N ASN A 95 -12.47 12.05 9.13
CA ASN A 95 -11.66 11.54 10.24
C ASN A 95 -11.34 12.65 11.22
N LYS A 96 -11.13 12.28 12.48
CA LYS A 96 -10.80 13.24 13.55
C LYS A 96 -9.32 13.65 13.54
N THR A 97 -8.45 12.81 13.00
CA THR A 97 -7.01 13.05 12.96
C THR A 97 -6.46 12.87 11.56
N ARG A 98 -5.32 13.52 11.28
CA ARG A 98 -4.61 13.35 10.01
C ARG A 98 -4.21 11.89 9.80
N LYS A 99 -3.66 11.24 10.81
CA LYS A 99 -3.25 9.84 10.74
C LYS A 99 -4.45 8.93 10.45
N GLY A 100 -5.60 9.20 11.09
CA GLY A 100 -6.82 8.45 10.79
C GLY A 100 -7.27 8.61 9.36
N ALA A 101 -7.15 9.81 8.80
CA ALA A 101 -7.47 10.07 7.39
C ALA A 101 -6.49 9.34 6.46
N GLU A 102 -5.20 9.35 6.79
CA GLU A 102 -4.20 8.62 6.03
C GLU A 102 -4.48 7.11 6.03
N LEU A 103 -4.82 6.54 7.20
CA LEU A 103 -5.18 5.13 7.32
C LEU A 103 -6.44 4.79 6.50
N SER A 104 -7.49 5.61 6.60
CA SER A 104 -8.69 5.44 5.79
C SER A 104 -8.36 5.44 4.30
N GLY A 105 -7.51 6.37 3.89
CA GLY A 105 -7.09 6.49 2.48
C GLY A 105 -6.37 5.26 1.98
N ILE A 106 -5.38 4.74 2.74
CA ILE A 106 -4.62 3.57 2.29
C ILE A 106 -5.44 2.28 2.35
N ILE A 107 -6.37 2.16 3.29
CA ILE A 107 -7.28 1.01 3.34
C ILE A 107 -8.13 0.97 2.06
N GLU A 108 -8.73 2.10 1.69
CA GLU A 108 -9.54 2.21 0.49
C GLU A 108 -8.70 2.02 -0.77
N ALA A 109 -7.51 2.64 -0.82
CA ALA A 109 -6.58 2.49 -1.94
C ALA A 109 -6.15 1.04 -2.16
N THR A 110 -5.94 0.27 -1.09
CA THR A 110 -5.61 -1.15 -1.19
C THR A 110 -6.73 -1.92 -1.88
N LYS A 111 -7.98 -1.65 -1.51
CA LYS A 111 -9.15 -2.29 -2.12
C LYS A 111 -9.28 -1.90 -3.59
N ILE A 112 -9.10 -0.63 -3.91
CA ILE A 112 -9.16 -0.13 -5.28
C ILE A 112 -8.08 -0.79 -6.14
N LEU A 113 -6.84 -0.83 -5.65
CA LEU A 113 -5.73 -1.46 -6.36
C LEU A 113 -6.03 -2.94 -6.61
N ASN A 114 -6.51 -3.65 -5.59
CA ASN A 114 -6.82 -5.07 -5.71
C ASN A 114 -7.89 -5.32 -6.77
N ASN A 115 -8.95 -4.52 -6.76
CA ASN A 115 -10.04 -4.64 -7.74
C ASN A 115 -9.57 -4.31 -9.16
N LYS A 116 -8.74 -3.28 -9.30
CA LYS A 116 -8.14 -2.89 -10.58
C LYS A 116 -7.30 -4.00 -11.18
N LEU A 117 -6.43 -4.61 -10.35
CA LEU A 117 -5.55 -5.70 -10.80
C LEU A 117 -6.34 -6.96 -11.12
N GLU A 118 -7.35 -7.28 -10.33
CA GLU A 118 -8.25 -8.41 -10.58
C GLU A 118 -8.95 -8.25 -11.92
N GLN A 119 -9.47 -7.05 -12.19
CA GLN A 119 -10.15 -6.75 -13.45
C GLN A 119 -9.20 -6.87 -14.66
N LEU A 120 -7.97 -6.40 -14.53
CA LEU A 120 -6.95 -6.53 -15.58
C LEU A 120 -6.65 -7.99 -15.87
N GLU A 121 -6.59 -8.84 -14.85
CA GLU A 121 -6.35 -10.27 -15.02
C GLU A 121 -7.53 -10.95 -15.73
N LYS A 122 -8.77 -10.59 -15.40
CA LYS A 122 -9.96 -11.09 -16.07
C LYS A 122 -9.99 -10.68 -17.54
N ASP A 123 -9.67 -9.43 -17.84
CA ASP A 123 -9.63 -8.92 -19.22
C ASP A 123 -8.57 -9.65 -20.04
N LYS A 124 -7.40 -9.92 -19.46
CA LYS A 124 -6.33 -10.65 -20.07
C LYS A 124 -6.75 -12.09 -20.40
N ASN A 125 -7.43 -12.76 -19.48
CA ASN A 125 -7.91 -14.12 -19.68
C ASN A 125 -8.97 -14.18 -20.78
N LEU A 126 -9.88 -13.21 -20.84
CA LEU A 126 -10.88 -13.10 -21.90
C LEU A 126 -10.20 -12.94 -23.28
N THR A 127 -9.16 -12.12 -23.36
CA THR A 127 -8.39 -11.93 -24.60
C THR A 127 -7.71 -13.21 -25.04
N ASN A 128 -7.22 -14.02 -24.10
CA ASN A 128 -6.53 -15.27 -24.40
C ASN A 128 -7.47 -16.41 -24.82
N GLU A 129 -8.76 -16.31 -24.50
CA GLU A 129 -9.78 -17.30 -24.88
C GLU A 129 -10.31 -17.09 -26.31
N VAL A 130 -9.97 -16.00 -26.93
CA VAL A 130 -10.36 -15.68 -28.29
C VAL A 130 -9.21 -16.07 -29.24
#